data_2db616f91640c478e5134eba992be52c
#
_entry.id   2db616f91640c478e5134eba992be52c
#
_cell.length_a   1.000
_cell.length_b   1.000
_cell.length_c   1.000
_cell.angle_alpha   90.00
_cell.angle_beta   90.00
_cell.angle_gamma   90.00
#
_symmetry.space_group_name_H-M   'P 1'
#
loop_
_entity.id
_entity.type
_entity.pdbx_description
1 polymer ?
#
loop_
_entity_poly.entity_id
_entity_poly.type
_entity_poly.pdbx_seq_one_letter_code
_entity_poly.pdbx_strand_id
1 'polypeptide(L)'
;MVICVDRVRKKTDKFLDTIYKSNPKNEYLKSDTIDVSVKTPRVVRGITRIDLIKQFLDNNIDFYYIDTGYMGCYPKKLWHRFTKNNFQTLDHLNYKQLDFLTDINLLKKRFRKIMMVDYDSYKPKRPVEGDSILIIPPSAKVLRCLTVMKHTDFTQEQYIDYITKEIRKYTDKRIVVRQKPNRDERTRSGQNLKDQLKRDKVHCLVAFNSIAAFEAIQEGYPAITLGPNCANFLAKTELNDIEKPYFADDDKIREHSLYLSACQFNIEEFRNGYAMKQVEQLQHHPTYNRYKKVII
;
A
#
# COMPACT_ATOMS: atom_id res chain seq x y z
N MET A 1 19.95 -3.36 -14.76
CA MET A 1 19.13 -3.43 -15.99
C MET A 1 17.76 -3.96 -15.63
N VAL A 2 16.70 -3.35 -16.15
CA VAL A 2 15.30 -3.80 -16.02
C VAL A 2 14.57 -3.62 -17.34
N ILE A 3 13.48 -4.38 -17.56
CA ILE A 3 12.58 -4.18 -18.68
C ILE A 3 11.28 -3.53 -18.18
N CYS A 4 11.00 -2.31 -18.62
CA CYS A 4 9.75 -1.61 -18.34
C CYS A 4 8.65 -2.13 -19.25
N VAL A 5 7.64 -2.81 -18.69
CA VAL A 5 6.55 -3.43 -19.47
C VAL A 5 5.29 -2.57 -19.40
N ASP A 6 5.00 -1.85 -20.46
CA ASP A 6 3.79 -1.03 -20.61
C ASP A 6 2.73 -1.77 -21.45
N ARG A 7 1.50 -1.33 -21.36
CA ARG A 7 0.38 -1.86 -22.17
C ARG A 7 0.50 -1.42 -23.61
N VAL A 8 -0.04 -2.23 -24.51
CA VAL A 8 -0.29 -1.83 -25.89
C VAL A 8 -1.41 -0.80 -25.91
N ARG A 9 -1.05 0.48 -25.78
CA ARG A 9 -1.95 1.63 -25.82
C ARG A 9 -1.28 2.85 -26.45
N LYS A 10 -2.07 3.83 -26.87
CA LYS A 10 -1.52 5.04 -27.54
C LYS A 10 -0.59 5.85 -26.65
N LYS A 11 -0.94 6.02 -25.37
CA LYS A 11 -0.17 6.85 -24.42
C LYS A 11 0.77 6.02 -23.57
N THR A 12 2.05 6.37 -23.59
CA THR A 12 3.10 5.79 -22.76
C THR A 12 2.89 6.14 -21.28
N ASP A 13 3.15 5.19 -20.39
CA ASP A 13 3.11 5.43 -18.95
C ASP A 13 4.31 6.27 -18.50
N LYS A 14 4.03 7.43 -17.90
CA LYS A 14 5.05 8.39 -17.49
C LYS A 14 6.10 7.82 -16.53
N PHE A 15 5.71 6.93 -15.61
CA PHE A 15 6.65 6.36 -14.63
C PHE A 15 7.53 5.30 -15.27
N LEU A 16 6.96 4.44 -16.08
CA LEU A 16 7.71 3.43 -16.82
C LEU A 16 8.71 4.08 -17.78
N ASP A 17 8.29 5.12 -18.51
CA ASP A 17 9.17 5.91 -19.38
C ASP A 17 10.30 6.59 -18.61
N THR A 18 10.00 7.13 -17.42
CA THR A 18 11.01 7.75 -16.57
C THR A 18 12.06 6.74 -16.08
N ILE A 19 11.64 5.54 -15.66
CA ILE A 19 12.57 4.48 -15.23
C ILE A 19 13.38 4.00 -16.43
N TYR A 20 12.74 3.79 -17.58
CA TYR A 20 13.46 3.42 -18.80
C TYR A 20 14.61 4.39 -19.10
N LYS A 21 14.34 5.69 -19.06
CA LYS A 21 15.32 6.75 -19.34
C LYS A 21 16.37 6.94 -18.23
N SER A 22 16.14 6.44 -17.04
CA SER A 22 17.08 6.62 -15.90
C SER A 22 18.37 5.80 -16.02
N ASN A 23 18.40 4.78 -16.88
CA ASN A 23 19.59 3.96 -17.12
C ASN A 23 19.60 3.48 -18.58
N PRO A 24 20.68 3.74 -19.36
CA PRO A 24 20.76 3.35 -20.76
C PRO A 24 20.72 1.84 -21.02
N LYS A 25 20.94 1.03 -19.98
CA LYS A 25 20.82 -0.44 -20.05
C LYS A 25 19.38 -0.95 -19.85
N ASN A 26 18.44 -0.06 -19.53
CA ASN A 26 17.04 -0.45 -19.37
C ASN A 26 16.37 -0.58 -20.75
N GLU A 27 15.39 -1.45 -20.81
CA GLU A 27 14.57 -1.69 -22.00
C GLU A 27 13.13 -1.21 -21.76
N TYR A 28 12.42 -0.88 -22.84
CA TYR A 28 11.02 -0.51 -22.80
C TYR A 28 10.22 -1.38 -23.77
N LEU A 29 9.29 -2.17 -23.23
CA LEU A 29 8.46 -3.09 -23.99
C LEU A 29 6.99 -2.67 -23.89
N LYS A 30 6.36 -2.44 -25.04
CA LYS A 30 4.89 -2.33 -25.13
C LYS A 30 4.33 -3.68 -25.54
N SER A 31 3.89 -4.46 -24.54
CA SER A 31 3.33 -5.78 -24.78
C SER A 31 2.33 -6.18 -23.70
N ASP A 32 1.33 -6.94 -24.06
CA ASP A 32 0.43 -7.64 -23.14
C ASP A 32 0.87 -9.10 -22.90
N THR A 33 1.93 -9.54 -23.57
CA THR A 33 2.62 -10.81 -23.36
C THR A 33 4.10 -10.57 -23.09
N ILE A 34 4.78 -11.55 -22.50
CA ILE A 34 6.21 -11.52 -22.22
C ILE A 34 6.91 -12.79 -22.69
N ASP A 35 8.18 -12.66 -23.02
CA ASP A 35 9.07 -13.80 -23.16
C ASP A 35 9.57 -14.22 -21.76
N VAL A 36 9.12 -15.37 -21.29
CA VAL A 36 9.45 -15.92 -19.96
C VAL A 36 10.82 -16.57 -19.90
N SER A 37 11.49 -16.79 -21.04
CA SER A 37 12.87 -17.30 -21.09
C SER A 37 13.87 -16.22 -20.62
N VAL A 38 13.57 -14.96 -20.86
CA VAL A 38 14.37 -13.81 -20.44
C VAL A 38 14.15 -13.51 -18.97
N LYS A 39 15.15 -13.72 -18.12
CA LYS A 39 15.07 -13.57 -16.66
C LYS A 39 15.37 -12.14 -16.15
N THR A 40 15.61 -11.18 -17.04
CA THR A 40 15.78 -9.77 -16.64
C THR A 40 14.59 -9.28 -15.82
N PRO A 41 14.79 -8.61 -14.67
CA PRO A 41 13.69 -8.09 -13.85
C PRO A 41 12.75 -7.17 -14.62
N ARG A 42 11.46 -7.25 -14.32
CA ARG A 42 10.41 -6.47 -14.98
C ARG A 42 9.93 -5.32 -14.09
N VAL A 43 9.56 -4.20 -14.68
CA VAL A 43 8.87 -3.09 -13.99
C VAL A 43 7.48 -2.95 -14.57
N VAL A 44 6.47 -3.00 -13.70
CA VAL A 44 5.06 -2.84 -14.08
C VAL A 44 4.35 -1.81 -13.20
N ARG A 45 3.29 -1.19 -13.74
CA ARG A 45 2.50 -0.23 -12.99
C ARG A 45 1.04 -0.63 -12.88
N GLY A 46 0.60 -0.74 -11.62
CA GLY A 46 -0.78 -0.97 -11.24
C GLY A 46 -1.21 -2.43 -11.34
N ILE A 47 -2.10 -2.80 -10.43
CA ILE A 47 -2.60 -4.18 -10.26
C ILE A 47 -3.39 -4.72 -11.47
N THR A 48 -3.75 -3.86 -12.42
CA THR A 48 -4.44 -4.29 -13.65
C THR A 48 -3.57 -5.14 -14.58
N ARG A 49 -2.27 -5.28 -14.29
CA ARG A 49 -1.33 -6.17 -15.00
C ARG A 49 -1.17 -7.51 -14.30
N ILE A 50 -2.18 -7.95 -13.56
CA ILE A 50 -2.08 -9.16 -12.74
C ILE A 50 -1.76 -10.41 -13.55
N ASP A 51 -2.27 -10.51 -14.78
CA ASP A 51 -1.99 -11.64 -15.66
C ASP A 51 -0.49 -11.75 -16.01
N LEU A 52 0.20 -10.60 -16.22
CA LEU A 52 1.65 -10.56 -16.40
C LEU A 52 2.40 -10.85 -15.11
N ILE A 53 1.95 -10.25 -14.01
CA ILE A 53 2.58 -10.45 -12.68
C ILE A 53 2.51 -11.94 -12.32
N LYS A 54 1.39 -12.60 -12.60
CA LYS A 54 1.28 -14.05 -12.42
C LYS A 54 2.31 -14.82 -13.27
N GLN A 55 2.51 -14.43 -14.52
CA GLN A 55 3.54 -15.04 -15.37
C GLN A 55 4.95 -14.83 -14.80
N PHE A 56 5.25 -13.64 -14.22
CA PHE A 56 6.53 -13.40 -13.56
C PHE A 56 6.74 -14.35 -12.39
N LEU A 57 5.72 -14.51 -11.53
CA LEU A 57 5.76 -15.38 -10.37
C LEU A 57 5.89 -16.85 -10.76
N ASP A 58 5.08 -17.34 -11.69
CA ASP A 58 5.08 -18.72 -12.15
C ASP A 58 6.43 -19.11 -12.79
N ASN A 59 7.17 -18.14 -13.34
CA ASN A 59 8.45 -18.35 -14.01
C ASN A 59 9.67 -17.86 -13.22
N ASN A 60 9.51 -17.48 -11.94
CA ASN A 60 10.57 -16.95 -11.07
C ASN A 60 11.30 -15.75 -11.70
N ILE A 61 10.55 -14.82 -12.30
CA ILE A 61 11.07 -13.57 -12.84
C ILE A 61 10.84 -12.48 -11.81
N ASP A 62 11.91 -11.84 -11.35
CA ASP A 62 11.80 -10.69 -10.45
C ASP A 62 11.00 -9.55 -11.09
N PHE A 63 10.16 -8.90 -10.30
CA PHE A 63 9.43 -7.74 -10.77
C PHE A 63 9.41 -6.60 -9.74
N TYR A 64 9.33 -5.37 -10.26
CA TYR A 64 9.09 -4.16 -9.50
C TYR A 64 7.68 -3.65 -9.80
N TYR A 65 6.99 -3.29 -8.74
CA TYR A 65 5.61 -2.85 -8.81
C TYR A 65 5.46 -1.39 -8.37
N ILE A 66 4.81 -0.58 -9.20
CA ILE A 66 4.52 0.83 -8.92
C ILE A 66 3.02 1.02 -8.76
N ASP A 67 2.60 1.68 -7.67
CA ASP A 67 1.22 2.13 -7.49
C ASP A 67 1.17 3.42 -6.64
N THR A 68 -0.03 3.91 -6.31
CA THR A 68 -0.22 5.05 -5.41
C THR A 68 0.50 4.82 -4.10
N GLY A 69 1.16 5.82 -3.56
CA GLY A 69 1.89 5.76 -2.30
C GLY A 69 1.00 5.53 -1.08
N TYR A 70 1.62 5.46 0.08
CA TYR A 70 0.96 5.12 1.34
C TYR A 70 0.36 6.34 2.04
N MET A 71 0.98 7.51 1.90
CA MET A 71 0.59 8.75 2.58
C MET A 71 0.95 9.98 1.73
N GLY A 72 0.32 11.11 2.00
CA GLY A 72 0.57 12.36 1.28
C GLY A 72 0.24 12.31 -0.23
N CYS A 73 -0.55 11.33 -0.66
CA CYS A 73 -0.78 11.09 -2.09
C CYS A 73 -1.85 11.95 -2.70
N TYR A 74 -2.78 12.44 -1.91
CA TYR A 74 -3.91 13.20 -2.40
C TYR A 74 -3.81 14.68 -1.98
N PRO A 75 -4.31 15.60 -2.82
CA PRO A 75 -5.01 15.37 -4.10
C PRO A 75 -4.11 15.10 -5.30
N LYS A 76 -2.81 15.43 -5.25
CA LYS A 76 -1.94 15.52 -6.43
C LYS A 76 -1.28 14.21 -6.86
N LYS A 77 -1.38 13.12 -6.10
CA LYS A 77 -0.70 11.84 -6.36
C LYS A 77 0.79 12.00 -6.71
N LEU A 78 1.51 12.77 -5.92
CA LEU A 78 2.93 13.03 -6.17
C LEU A 78 3.81 11.85 -5.80
N TRP A 79 3.37 11.02 -4.85
CA TRP A 79 4.11 9.92 -4.27
C TRP A 79 3.56 8.57 -4.71
N HIS A 80 4.47 7.63 -5.01
CA HIS A 80 4.14 6.29 -5.47
C HIS A 80 4.96 5.27 -4.70
N ARG A 81 4.31 4.21 -4.22
CA ARG A 81 5.05 3.08 -3.68
C ARG A 81 5.78 2.34 -4.80
N PHE A 82 6.91 1.80 -4.45
CA PHE A 82 7.74 1.00 -5.33
C PHE A 82 8.24 -0.20 -4.54
N THR A 83 7.88 -1.38 -4.96
CA THR A 83 8.17 -2.62 -4.23
C THR A 83 8.74 -3.65 -5.20
N LYS A 84 9.51 -4.62 -4.68
CA LYS A 84 10.03 -5.75 -5.46
C LYS A 84 9.31 -7.01 -5.04
N ASN A 85 8.86 -7.82 -6.01
CA ASN A 85 8.18 -9.10 -5.81
C ASN A 85 6.97 -9.07 -4.88
N ASN A 86 6.38 -7.89 -4.68
CA ASN A 86 5.23 -7.69 -3.80
C ASN A 86 4.39 -6.47 -4.22
N PHE A 87 3.12 -6.42 -3.78
CA PHE A 87 2.21 -5.29 -4.01
C PHE A 87 2.22 -4.26 -2.89
N GLN A 88 2.70 -4.65 -1.71
CA GLN A 88 2.77 -3.83 -0.52
C GLN A 88 4.16 -3.96 0.10
N THR A 89 4.55 -2.94 0.85
CA THR A 89 5.62 -3.11 1.83
C THR A 89 5.02 -3.81 3.04
N LEU A 90 5.57 -4.95 3.41
CA LEU A 90 5.03 -5.82 4.47
C LEU A 90 5.89 -5.80 5.72
N ASP A 91 7.13 -5.36 5.59
CA ASP A 91 8.07 -5.30 6.69
C ASP A 91 8.02 -3.96 7.39
N HIS A 92 8.50 -3.99 8.62
CA HIS A 92 8.77 -2.81 9.39
C HIS A 92 10.23 -2.78 9.82
N LEU A 93 10.86 -1.64 9.61
CA LEU A 93 12.15 -1.31 10.16
C LEU A 93 11.97 -0.20 11.18
N ASN A 94 12.55 -0.35 12.37
CA ASN A 94 12.61 0.77 13.31
C ASN A 94 13.56 1.86 12.77
N TYR A 95 13.47 3.07 13.31
CA TYR A 95 14.25 4.19 12.77
C TYR A 95 15.76 3.95 12.79
N LYS A 96 16.30 3.19 13.78
CA LYS A 96 17.72 2.83 13.85
C LYS A 96 18.14 1.90 12.70
N GLN A 97 17.24 1.05 12.24
CA GLN A 97 17.46 0.19 11.09
C GLN A 97 17.36 0.95 9.75
N LEU A 98 16.71 2.12 9.74
CA LEU A 98 16.60 2.94 8.53
C LEU A 98 17.93 3.66 8.17
N ASP A 99 18.85 3.79 9.11
CA ASP A 99 20.15 4.46 8.86
C ASP A 99 20.96 3.78 7.73
N PHE A 100 20.76 2.49 7.50
CA PHE A 100 21.40 1.79 6.39
C PHE A 100 20.84 2.16 5.01
N LEU A 101 19.60 2.69 4.94
CA LEU A 101 18.98 3.10 3.67
C LEU A 101 19.48 4.46 3.23
N THR A 102 19.56 5.39 4.17
CA THR A 102 19.98 6.77 3.92
C THR A 102 20.14 7.50 5.25
N ASP A 103 20.74 8.67 5.23
CA ASP A 103 20.82 9.55 6.39
C ASP A 103 19.41 9.83 6.96
N ILE A 104 19.25 9.60 8.28
CA ILE A 104 17.99 9.80 9.00
C ILE A 104 17.47 11.24 8.85
N ASN A 105 18.35 12.24 8.76
CA ASN A 105 17.97 13.63 8.54
C ASN A 105 17.38 13.84 7.13
N LEU A 106 17.88 13.11 6.15
CA LEU A 106 17.31 13.11 4.81
C LEU A 106 15.92 12.46 4.81
N LEU A 107 15.72 11.36 5.54
CA LEU A 107 14.40 10.73 5.71
C LEU A 107 13.42 11.66 6.43
N LYS A 108 13.82 12.37 7.48
CA LYS A 108 12.97 13.36 8.15
C LYS A 108 12.59 14.51 7.23
N LYS A 109 13.54 15.02 6.42
CA LYS A 109 13.24 16.03 5.38
C LYS A 109 12.26 15.52 4.34
N ARG A 110 12.40 14.24 3.96
CA ARG A 110 11.50 13.56 3.03
C ARG A 110 10.11 13.39 3.64
N PHE A 111 10.02 12.92 4.89
CA PHE A 111 8.77 12.81 5.64
C PHE A 111 8.03 14.16 5.66
N ARG A 112 8.74 15.26 5.98
CA ARG A 112 8.17 16.62 5.95
C ARG A 112 7.58 16.98 4.59
N LYS A 113 8.25 16.64 3.47
CA LYS A 113 7.73 16.88 2.12
C LYS A 113 6.47 16.09 1.81
N ILE A 114 6.32 14.91 2.40
CA ILE A 114 5.18 14.01 2.18
C ILE A 114 4.00 14.43 3.06
N MET A 115 4.25 14.61 4.36
CA MET A 115 3.24 14.83 5.37
C MET A 115 2.93 16.32 5.63
N MET A 116 3.77 17.23 5.11
CA MET A 116 3.68 18.69 5.33
C MET A 116 3.80 19.08 6.80
N VAL A 117 4.47 18.25 7.60
CA VAL A 117 4.75 18.46 9.03
C VAL A 117 6.13 17.89 9.38
N ASP A 118 6.84 18.50 10.29
CA ASP A 118 8.13 18.01 10.74
C ASP A 118 7.97 16.71 11.54
N TYR A 119 8.87 15.75 11.30
CA TYR A 119 8.84 14.44 11.97
C TYR A 119 8.90 14.55 13.49
N ASP A 120 9.78 15.41 14.02
CA ASP A 120 9.99 15.54 15.45
C ASP A 120 8.81 16.21 16.18
N SER A 121 8.00 16.99 15.45
CA SER A 121 6.76 17.60 15.94
C SER A 121 5.50 16.82 15.55
N TYR A 122 5.62 15.80 14.68
CA TYR A 122 4.47 15.01 14.26
C TYR A 122 3.90 14.19 15.42
N LYS A 123 2.62 14.40 15.71
CA LYS A 123 1.86 13.64 16.70
C LYS A 123 0.68 12.96 16.02
N PRO A 124 0.57 11.64 16.11
CA PRO A 124 -0.64 10.92 15.74
C PRO A 124 -1.83 11.49 16.54
N LYS A 125 -3.03 11.33 16.02
CA LYS A 125 -4.21 11.77 16.74
C LYS A 125 -4.52 10.83 17.90
N ARG A 126 -5.11 11.36 18.95
CA ARG A 126 -5.52 10.57 20.10
C ARG A 126 -6.58 9.56 19.72
N PRO A 127 -6.60 8.39 20.38
CA PRO A 127 -7.63 7.38 20.20
C PRO A 127 -9.04 7.97 20.25
N VAL A 128 -9.90 7.50 19.36
CA VAL A 128 -11.30 7.94 19.28
C VAL A 128 -12.19 6.73 19.54
N GLU A 129 -13.11 6.86 20.49
CA GLU A 129 -14.13 5.84 20.73
C GLU A 129 -15.32 6.03 19.78
N GLY A 130 -15.92 4.92 19.39
CA GLY A 130 -17.07 4.91 18.46
C GLY A 130 -17.99 3.72 18.70
N ASP A 131 -19.04 3.64 17.89
CA ASP A 131 -20.10 2.65 18.00
C ASP A 131 -20.36 1.88 16.72
N SER A 132 -19.58 2.10 15.67
CA SER A 132 -19.76 1.44 14.39
C SER A 132 -18.47 0.80 13.85
N ILE A 133 -18.64 -0.23 13.03
CA ILE A 133 -17.56 -0.89 12.29
C ILE A 133 -17.59 -0.40 10.85
N LEU A 134 -16.48 0.15 10.37
CA LEU A 134 -16.33 0.61 8.99
C LEU A 134 -15.62 -0.43 8.14
N ILE A 135 -16.33 -1.09 7.24
CA ILE A 135 -15.74 -2.04 6.28
C ILE A 135 -15.25 -1.28 5.05
N ILE A 136 -13.97 -1.47 4.70
CA ILE A 136 -13.36 -1.05 3.44
C ILE A 136 -13.11 -2.30 2.59
N PRO A 137 -14.03 -2.67 1.69
CA PRO A 137 -13.87 -3.88 0.90
C PRO A 137 -12.72 -3.74 -0.12
N PRO A 138 -12.10 -4.85 -0.54
CA PRO A 138 -11.17 -4.84 -1.64
C PRO A 138 -11.87 -4.34 -2.91
N SER A 139 -11.16 -3.56 -3.73
CA SER A 139 -11.72 -3.11 -4.99
C SER A 139 -11.89 -4.27 -5.97
N ALA A 140 -12.78 -4.14 -6.97
CA ALA A 140 -12.97 -5.15 -8.01
C ALA A 140 -11.64 -5.57 -8.70
N LYS A 141 -10.67 -4.65 -8.81
CA LYS A 141 -9.33 -4.96 -9.35
C LYS A 141 -8.52 -5.88 -8.43
N VAL A 142 -8.65 -5.70 -7.12
CA VAL A 142 -7.98 -6.54 -6.12
C VAL A 142 -8.66 -7.91 -6.06
N LEU A 143 -9.99 -7.96 -6.10
CA LEU A 143 -10.72 -9.23 -6.18
C LEU A 143 -10.33 -10.02 -7.42
N ARG A 144 -10.32 -9.38 -8.60
CA ARG A 144 -9.81 -10.02 -9.82
C ARG A 144 -8.37 -10.54 -9.64
N CYS A 145 -7.52 -9.81 -8.93
CA CYS A 145 -6.17 -10.26 -8.62
C CYS A 145 -6.19 -11.55 -7.79
N LEU A 146 -7.03 -11.60 -6.75
CA LEU A 146 -7.20 -12.79 -5.92
C LEU A 146 -7.73 -13.98 -6.73
N THR A 147 -8.68 -13.77 -7.64
CA THR A 147 -9.19 -14.80 -8.56
C THR A 147 -8.09 -15.36 -9.46
N VAL A 148 -7.32 -14.48 -10.12
CA VAL A 148 -6.21 -14.89 -11.00
C VAL A 148 -5.14 -15.68 -10.22
N MET A 149 -4.90 -15.31 -8.97
CA MET A 149 -3.98 -16.02 -8.06
C MET A 149 -4.61 -17.25 -7.39
N LYS A 150 -5.87 -17.59 -7.70
CA LYS A 150 -6.61 -18.74 -7.16
C LYS A 150 -6.84 -18.69 -5.65
N HIS A 151 -7.00 -17.48 -5.07
CA HIS A 151 -7.30 -17.32 -3.65
C HIS A 151 -8.80 -17.26 -3.36
N THR A 152 -9.59 -16.62 -4.23
CA THR A 152 -11.06 -16.50 -4.10
C THR A 152 -11.69 -16.05 -5.40
N ASP A 153 -12.98 -16.39 -5.57
CA ASP A 153 -13.79 -15.95 -6.71
C ASP A 153 -14.90 -14.96 -6.28
N PHE A 154 -14.75 -14.33 -5.13
CA PHE A 154 -15.77 -13.41 -4.62
C PHE A 154 -15.95 -12.19 -5.53
N THR A 155 -17.21 -11.84 -5.79
CA THR A 155 -17.59 -10.47 -6.17
C THR A 155 -17.43 -9.53 -4.96
N GLN A 156 -17.53 -8.22 -5.19
CA GLN A 156 -17.42 -7.27 -4.08
C GLN A 156 -18.58 -7.40 -3.10
N GLU A 157 -19.78 -7.65 -3.60
CA GLU A 157 -20.99 -7.90 -2.80
C GLU A 157 -20.83 -9.16 -1.97
N GLN A 158 -20.43 -10.27 -2.58
CA GLN A 158 -20.17 -11.53 -1.87
C GLN A 158 -19.10 -11.38 -0.78
N TYR A 159 -18.04 -10.60 -1.06
CA TYR A 159 -17.05 -10.30 -0.03
C TYR A 159 -17.63 -9.50 1.13
N ILE A 160 -18.46 -8.48 0.84
CA ILE A 160 -19.10 -7.65 1.88
C ILE A 160 -20.04 -8.52 2.73
N ASP A 161 -20.84 -9.35 2.11
CA ASP A 161 -21.75 -10.26 2.81
C ASP A 161 -21.00 -11.26 3.69
N TYR A 162 -19.94 -11.86 3.15
CA TYR A 162 -19.07 -12.78 3.88
C TYR A 162 -18.46 -12.11 5.10
N ILE A 163 -17.78 -10.98 4.91
CA ILE A 163 -17.07 -10.32 6.01
C ILE A 163 -18.05 -9.73 7.05
N THR A 164 -19.25 -9.32 6.63
CA THR A 164 -20.29 -8.88 7.54
C THR A 164 -20.74 -10.02 8.44
N LYS A 165 -20.97 -11.23 7.90
CA LYS A 165 -21.30 -12.44 8.68
C LYS A 165 -20.17 -12.81 9.64
N GLU A 166 -18.92 -12.72 9.21
CA GLU A 166 -17.77 -13.00 10.07
C GLU A 166 -17.67 -11.98 11.23
N ILE A 167 -17.85 -10.69 10.97
CA ILE A 167 -17.85 -9.63 11.99
C ILE A 167 -18.98 -9.85 12.99
N ARG A 168 -20.16 -10.27 12.55
CA ARG A 168 -21.33 -10.51 13.41
C ARG A 168 -21.15 -11.64 14.44
N LYS A 169 -20.13 -12.48 14.28
CA LYS A 169 -19.76 -13.47 15.31
C LYS A 169 -19.16 -12.85 16.57
N TYR A 170 -18.70 -11.58 16.48
CA TYR A 170 -17.93 -10.94 17.54
C TYR A 170 -18.52 -9.61 18.03
N THR A 171 -19.43 -8.98 17.27
CA THR A 171 -20.00 -7.67 17.64
C THR A 171 -21.38 -7.42 17.03
N ASP A 172 -22.23 -6.73 17.80
CA ASP A 172 -23.53 -6.20 17.35
C ASP A 172 -23.48 -4.74 16.92
N LYS A 173 -22.28 -4.10 16.97
CA LYS A 173 -22.10 -2.70 16.56
C LYS A 173 -22.59 -2.49 15.13
N ARG A 174 -23.11 -1.29 14.86
CA ARG A 174 -23.58 -0.90 13.53
C ARG A 174 -22.47 -1.08 12.49
N ILE A 175 -22.75 -1.75 11.38
CA ILE A 175 -21.81 -1.92 10.26
C ILE A 175 -22.10 -0.86 9.20
N VAL A 176 -21.03 -0.20 8.75
CA VAL A 176 -21.03 0.76 7.66
C VAL A 176 -20.06 0.27 6.60
N VAL A 177 -20.44 0.34 5.33
CA VAL A 177 -19.58 -0.07 4.22
C VAL A 177 -19.16 1.17 3.43
N ARG A 178 -17.85 1.34 3.23
CA ARG A 178 -17.30 2.37 2.36
C ARG A 178 -16.75 1.75 1.09
N GLN A 179 -17.48 1.88 0.02
CA GLN A 179 -16.93 1.57 -1.30
C GLN A 179 -15.85 2.59 -1.69
N LYS A 180 -14.94 2.18 -2.59
CA LYS A 180 -13.88 3.05 -3.07
C LYS A 180 -14.45 4.28 -3.78
N PRO A 181 -14.33 5.49 -3.22
CA PRO A 181 -14.90 6.68 -3.83
C PRO A 181 -14.18 7.04 -5.12
N ASN A 182 -14.84 7.81 -5.99
CA ASN A 182 -14.25 8.44 -7.16
C ASN A 182 -13.11 9.40 -6.74
N ARG A 183 -12.25 9.75 -7.71
CA ARG A 183 -11.06 10.57 -7.41
C ARG A 183 -11.41 11.91 -6.77
N ASP A 184 -12.45 12.57 -7.29
CA ASP A 184 -12.86 13.92 -6.85
C ASP A 184 -13.54 13.88 -5.47
N GLU A 185 -14.21 12.78 -5.13
CA GLU A 185 -14.85 12.57 -3.83
C GLU A 185 -13.86 12.37 -2.70
N ARG A 186 -12.65 11.84 -2.99
CA ARG A 186 -11.64 11.56 -1.96
C ARG A 186 -11.11 12.79 -1.27
N THR A 187 -11.14 13.92 -1.96
CA THR A 187 -10.61 15.20 -1.46
C THR A 187 -11.71 16.19 -1.12
N ARG A 188 -12.98 15.87 -1.44
CA ARG A 188 -14.12 16.73 -1.13
C ARG A 188 -14.44 16.66 0.35
N SER A 189 -14.62 17.82 0.97
CA SER A 189 -15.09 17.93 2.36
C SER A 189 -16.38 17.14 2.57
N GLY A 190 -16.49 16.42 3.68
CA GLY A 190 -17.62 15.55 4.01
C GLY A 190 -17.61 14.17 3.34
N GLN A 191 -16.78 13.95 2.28
CA GLN A 191 -16.72 12.69 1.53
C GLN A 191 -15.38 11.94 1.67
N ASN A 192 -14.37 12.60 2.23
CA ASN A 192 -13.09 11.95 2.50
C ASN A 192 -13.20 10.96 3.68
N LEU A 193 -12.18 10.12 3.86
CA LEU A 193 -12.18 9.10 4.91
C LEU A 193 -12.27 9.71 6.31
N LYS A 194 -11.52 10.76 6.59
CA LYS A 194 -11.48 11.42 7.89
C LYS A 194 -12.84 11.94 8.34
N ASP A 195 -13.58 12.59 7.43
CA ASP A 195 -14.91 13.10 7.72
C ASP A 195 -15.90 11.95 7.94
N GLN A 196 -15.76 10.86 7.20
CA GLN A 196 -16.59 9.66 7.39
C GLN A 196 -16.32 8.98 8.75
N LEU A 197 -15.06 8.80 9.12
CA LEU A 197 -14.70 8.20 10.41
C LEU A 197 -15.41 8.91 11.59
N LYS A 198 -15.42 10.25 11.55
CA LYS A 198 -16.10 11.07 12.56
C LYS A 198 -17.62 10.98 12.49
N ARG A 199 -18.18 11.21 11.29
CA ARG A 199 -19.64 11.22 11.06
C ARG A 199 -20.29 9.91 11.48
N ASP A 200 -19.66 8.80 11.11
CA ASP A 200 -20.19 7.47 11.35
C ASP A 200 -19.80 6.91 12.73
N LYS A 201 -19.09 7.69 13.57
CA LYS A 201 -18.62 7.31 14.90
C LYS A 201 -17.93 5.95 14.88
N VAL A 202 -16.89 5.82 14.06
CA VAL A 202 -16.23 4.55 13.83
C VAL A 202 -15.51 4.08 15.09
N HIS A 203 -15.82 2.85 15.55
CA HIS A 203 -15.13 2.14 16.62
C HIS A 203 -13.87 1.43 16.08
N CYS A 204 -14.01 0.73 14.97
CA CYS A 204 -12.91 0.02 14.32
C CYS A 204 -13.11 -0.01 12.80
N LEU A 205 -12.00 0.14 12.05
CA LEU A 205 -11.99 -0.01 10.61
C LEU A 205 -11.52 -1.42 10.25
N VAL A 206 -12.25 -2.11 9.37
CA VAL A 206 -11.86 -3.42 8.82
C VAL A 206 -11.53 -3.28 7.35
N ALA A 207 -10.31 -3.62 6.95
CA ALA A 207 -9.87 -3.52 5.57
C ALA A 207 -9.08 -4.77 5.14
N PHE A 208 -9.09 -5.10 3.85
CA PHE A 208 -8.21 -6.12 3.31
C PHE A 208 -6.81 -5.54 3.05
N ASN A 209 -6.65 -4.78 1.97
CA ASN A 209 -5.35 -4.24 1.54
C ASN A 209 -5.36 -2.73 1.28
N SER A 210 -6.36 -2.02 1.78
CA SER A 210 -6.52 -0.58 1.55
C SER A 210 -5.58 0.23 2.44
N ILE A 211 -4.93 1.25 1.88
CA ILE A 211 -4.17 2.25 2.65
C ILE A 211 -5.05 3.03 3.64
N ALA A 212 -6.37 2.98 3.49
CA ALA A 212 -7.32 3.59 4.42
C ALA A 212 -7.16 3.08 5.86
N ALA A 213 -6.65 1.84 6.06
CA ALA A 213 -6.33 1.33 7.39
C ALA A 213 -5.24 2.18 8.07
N PHE A 214 -4.17 2.49 7.33
CA PHE A 214 -3.10 3.35 7.85
C PHE A 214 -3.58 4.80 8.04
N GLU A 215 -4.35 5.35 7.10
CA GLU A 215 -4.95 6.68 7.24
C GLU A 215 -5.86 6.77 8.47
N ALA A 216 -6.64 5.73 8.79
CA ALA A 216 -7.49 5.67 9.98
C ALA A 216 -6.65 5.66 11.26
N ILE A 217 -5.58 4.87 11.33
CA ILE A 217 -4.69 4.80 12.48
C ILE A 217 -4.04 6.17 12.75
N GLN A 218 -3.61 6.88 11.71
CA GLN A 218 -3.08 8.24 11.85
C GLN A 218 -4.12 9.25 12.37
N GLU A 219 -5.40 9.00 12.10
CA GLU A 219 -6.53 9.80 12.61
C GLU A 219 -7.03 9.36 14.00
N GLY A 220 -6.37 8.37 14.63
CA GLY A 220 -6.69 7.89 15.99
C GLY A 220 -7.74 6.77 16.03
N TYR A 221 -8.07 6.16 14.90
CA TYR A 221 -9.01 5.05 14.81
C TYR A 221 -8.26 3.72 14.65
N PRO A 222 -8.58 2.68 15.43
CA PRO A 222 -7.95 1.38 15.27
C PRO A 222 -8.40 0.69 14.00
N ALA A 223 -7.56 -0.22 13.50
CA ALA A 223 -7.88 -0.99 12.31
C ALA A 223 -7.59 -2.49 12.49
N ILE A 224 -8.35 -3.30 11.75
CA ILE A 224 -8.08 -4.72 11.50
C ILE A 224 -7.81 -4.89 10.02
N THR A 225 -6.71 -5.56 9.68
CA THR A 225 -6.28 -5.77 8.29
C THR A 225 -6.28 -7.26 7.97
N LEU A 226 -7.17 -7.69 7.08
CA LEU A 226 -7.42 -9.10 6.78
C LEU A 226 -6.56 -9.66 5.64
N GLY A 227 -5.66 -8.85 5.11
CA GLY A 227 -4.73 -9.24 4.05
C GLY A 227 -3.46 -8.40 4.10
N PRO A 228 -2.55 -8.59 3.12
CA PRO A 228 -1.32 -7.81 3.04
C PRO A 228 -1.61 -6.32 2.98
N ASN A 229 -1.19 -5.58 4.01
CA ASN A 229 -1.50 -4.17 4.18
C ASN A 229 -0.29 -3.43 4.76
N CYS A 230 -0.05 -2.22 4.33
CA CYS A 230 1.00 -1.38 4.90
C CYS A 230 0.75 -1.03 6.38
N ALA A 231 -0.45 -1.23 6.89
CA ALA A 231 -0.81 -1.01 8.29
C ALA A 231 -0.67 -2.25 9.19
N ASN A 232 -0.33 -3.43 8.66
CA ASN A 232 -0.29 -4.68 9.45
C ASN A 232 0.55 -4.58 10.72
N PHE A 233 1.58 -3.75 10.70
CA PHE A 233 2.46 -3.53 11.84
C PHE A 233 1.80 -2.74 12.98
N LEU A 234 0.78 -1.96 12.66
CA LEU A 234 0.04 -1.07 13.56
C LEU A 234 -1.39 -1.55 13.83
N ALA A 235 -1.78 -2.69 13.27
CA ALA A 235 -3.14 -3.20 13.30
C ALA A 235 -3.18 -4.66 13.77
N LYS A 236 -4.34 -5.13 14.19
CA LYS A 236 -4.62 -6.56 14.33
C LYS A 236 -5.01 -7.18 12.99
N THR A 237 -4.87 -8.48 12.87
CA THR A 237 -5.19 -9.25 11.66
C THR A 237 -6.37 -10.20 11.85
N GLU A 238 -6.93 -10.25 13.04
CA GLU A 238 -8.03 -11.15 13.40
C GLU A 238 -9.25 -10.38 13.90
N LEU A 239 -10.45 -10.86 13.57
CA LEU A 239 -11.71 -10.20 13.91
C LEU A 239 -12.13 -10.36 15.37
N ASN A 240 -11.59 -11.36 16.09
CA ASN A 240 -11.88 -11.58 17.50
C ASN A 240 -11.50 -10.39 18.41
N ASP A 241 -10.61 -9.54 17.96
CA ASP A 241 -10.19 -8.33 18.67
C ASP A 241 -11.12 -7.12 18.43
N ILE A 242 -12.21 -7.26 17.66
CA ILE A 242 -13.00 -6.13 17.14
C ILE A 242 -13.72 -5.33 18.23
N GLU A 243 -14.11 -5.95 19.35
CA GLU A 243 -14.75 -5.27 20.48
C GLU A 243 -13.73 -4.51 21.37
N LYS A 244 -12.48 -5.00 21.39
CA LYS A 244 -11.36 -4.35 22.11
C LYS A 244 -10.19 -4.17 21.15
N PRO A 245 -10.34 -3.29 20.15
CA PRO A 245 -9.37 -3.16 19.10
C PRO A 245 -8.05 -2.58 19.63
N TYR A 246 -6.96 -2.99 19.01
CA TYR A 246 -5.63 -2.53 19.36
C TYR A 246 -5.39 -1.09 18.85
N PHE A 247 -4.94 -0.24 19.75
CA PHE A 247 -4.42 1.09 19.40
C PHE A 247 -2.89 1.06 19.46
N ALA A 248 -2.26 1.30 18.33
CA ALA A 248 -0.81 1.45 18.28
C ALA A 248 -0.37 2.71 19.05
N ASP A 249 0.75 2.62 19.76
CA ASP A 249 1.33 3.78 20.43
C ASP A 249 1.89 4.81 19.43
N ASP A 250 2.00 6.06 19.89
CA ASP A 250 2.42 7.18 19.07
C ASP A 250 3.80 6.98 18.45
N ASP A 251 4.74 6.38 19.18
CA ASP A 251 6.09 6.16 18.70
C ASP A 251 6.11 5.12 17.55
N LYS A 252 5.35 4.04 17.69
CA LYS A 252 5.19 3.06 16.61
C LYS A 252 4.56 3.67 15.37
N ILE A 253 3.54 4.50 15.53
CA ILE A 253 2.90 5.18 14.39
C ILE A 253 3.89 6.13 13.71
N ARG A 254 4.67 6.89 14.49
CA ARG A 254 5.70 7.80 13.99
C ARG A 254 6.79 7.05 13.23
N GLU A 255 7.39 6.03 13.85
CA GLU A 255 8.44 5.21 13.23
C GLU A 255 7.96 4.54 11.96
N HIS A 256 6.77 3.95 11.98
CA HIS A 256 6.19 3.33 10.79
C HIS A 256 5.87 4.34 9.68
N SER A 257 5.42 5.54 10.04
CA SER A 257 5.21 6.63 9.07
C SER A 257 6.53 7.05 8.41
N LEU A 258 7.61 7.11 9.18
CA LEU A 258 8.95 7.39 8.65
C LEU A 258 9.42 6.28 7.70
N TYR A 259 9.23 5.01 8.09
CA TYR A 259 9.52 3.86 7.24
C TYR A 259 8.72 3.90 5.92
N LEU A 260 7.41 4.13 5.98
CA LEU A 260 6.60 4.24 4.77
C LEU A 260 7.03 5.41 3.87
N SER A 261 7.58 6.49 4.46
CA SER A 261 8.15 7.58 3.67
C SER A 261 9.38 7.14 2.88
N ALA A 262 10.15 6.18 3.37
CA ALA A 262 11.28 5.58 2.66
C ALA A 262 10.85 4.63 1.53
N CYS A 263 9.61 4.11 1.58
CA CYS A 263 9.08 3.12 0.64
C CYS A 263 8.22 3.72 -0.49
N GLN A 264 8.12 5.05 -0.58
CA GLN A 264 7.37 5.74 -1.63
C GLN A 264 8.18 6.87 -2.24
N PHE A 265 8.02 7.10 -3.53
CA PHE A 265 8.92 7.93 -4.34
C PHE A 265 8.14 8.86 -5.25
N ASN A 266 8.71 10.03 -5.53
CA ASN A 266 8.21 10.95 -6.53
C ASN A 266 8.90 10.71 -7.90
N ILE A 267 8.44 11.42 -8.93
CA ILE A 267 8.93 11.21 -10.31
C ILE A 267 10.43 11.51 -10.47
N GLU A 268 10.97 12.47 -9.73
CA GLU A 268 12.39 12.85 -9.81
C GLU A 268 13.28 11.75 -9.23
N GLU A 269 12.81 11.08 -8.18
CA GLU A 269 13.52 9.97 -7.54
C GLU A 269 13.51 8.70 -8.40
N PHE A 270 12.51 8.53 -9.27
CA PHE A 270 12.57 7.53 -10.34
C PHE A 270 13.54 7.93 -11.45
N ARG A 271 13.58 9.22 -11.81
CA ARG A 271 14.44 9.75 -12.89
C ARG A 271 15.92 9.63 -12.58
N ASN A 272 16.33 9.91 -11.35
CA ASN A 272 17.73 9.86 -10.91
C ASN A 272 18.17 8.49 -10.38
N GLY A 273 17.31 7.46 -10.46
CA GLY A 273 17.61 6.10 -10.03
C GLY A 273 17.55 5.86 -8.50
N TYR A 274 17.28 6.90 -7.70
CA TYR A 274 17.23 6.79 -6.24
C TYR A 274 16.18 5.74 -5.78
N ALA A 275 15.00 5.74 -6.39
CA ALA A 275 13.93 4.78 -6.05
C ALA A 275 14.39 3.32 -6.23
N MET A 276 15.07 3.02 -7.33
CA MET A 276 15.59 1.68 -7.62
C MET A 276 16.65 1.26 -6.58
N LYS A 277 17.61 2.15 -6.31
CA LYS A 277 18.67 1.90 -5.33
C LYS A 277 18.09 1.60 -3.94
N GLN A 278 17.11 2.38 -3.50
CA GLN A 278 16.49 2.21 -2.18
C GLN A 278 15.76 0.88 -2.05
N VAL A 279 14.97 0.49 -3.07
CA VAL A 279 14.24 -0.78 -3.05
C VAL A 279 15.20 -1.97 -3.04
N GLU A 280 16.30 -1.91 -3.79
CA GLU A 280 17.34 -2.94 -3.75
C GLU A 280 18.00 -3.04 -2.37
N GLN A 281 18.31 -1.92 -1.73
CA GLN A 281 18.88 -1.93 -0.38
C GLN A 281 17.91 -2.52 0.65
N LEU A 282 16.62 -2.16 0.60
CA LEU A 282 15.57 -2.73 1.46
C LEU A 282 15.52 -4.26 1.35
N GLN A 283 15.63 -4.79 0.15
CA GLN A 283 15.60 -6.25 -0.12
C GLN A 283 16.74 -7.02 0.55
N HIS A 284 17.89 -6.39 0.74
CA HIS A 284 19.06 -7.02 1.37
C HIS A 284 18.99 -7.02 2.90
N HIS A 285 17.98 -6.32 3.50
CA HIS A 285 17.85 -6.35 4.95
C HIS A 285 17.33 -7.71 5.43
N PRO A 286 17.94 -8.33 6.48
CA PRO A 286 17.56 -9.67 6.96
C PRO A 286 16.09 -9.82 7.32
N THR A 287 15.47 -8.75 7.85
CA THR A 287 14.05 -8.73 8.23
C THR A 287 13.14 -8.81 7.01
N TYR A 288 13.50 -8.15 5.91
CA TYR A 288 12.73 -8.15 4.67
C TYR A 288 12.60 -9.54 4.05
N ASN A 289 13.61 -10.38 4.21
CA ASN A 289 13.65 -11.73 3.63
C ASN A 289 12.66 -12.73 4.27
N ARG A 290 12.12 -12.44 5.48
CA ARG A 290 11.17 -13.34 6.16
C ARG A 290 9.82 -13.46 5.45
N TYR A 291 9.46 -12.49 4.62
CA TYR A 291 8.12 -12.37 4.01
C TYR A 291 8.08 -12.59 2.49
N LYS A 292 9.14 -13.16 1.91
CA LYS A 292 9.22 -13.43 0.45
C LYS A 292 8.06 -14.26 -0.14
N LYS A 293 7.21 -14.87 0.70
CA LYS A 293 6.14 -15.78 0.25
C LYS A 293 4.74 -15.17 0.27
N VAL A 294 4.54 -13.96 0.79
CA VAL A 294 3.20 -13.38 0.92
C VAL A 294 2.99 -12.37 -0.19
N ILE A 295 2.45 -12.81 -1.29
CA ILE A 295 2.19 -11.97 -2.47
C ILE A 295 0.81 -11.33 -2.41
N ILE A 296 -0.17 -11.97 -1.85
CA ILE A 296 -1.54 -11.48 -1.57
C ILE A 296 -2.13 -12.23 -0.39
#